data_c445e40eab8e4d687c26bfe2f0147992
#
_entry.id   c445e40eab8e4d687c26bfe2f0147992
#
_cell.length_a   1.000
_cell.length_b   1.000
_cell.length_c   1.000
_cell.angle_alpha   90.00
_cell.angle_beta   90.00
_cell.angle_gamma   90.00
#
_symmetry.space_group_name_H-M   'P 1'
#
loop_
_entity.id
_entity.type
_entity.pdbx_description
1 polymer ?
#
loop_
_entity_poly.entity_id
_entity_poly.type
_entity_poly.pdbx_seq_one_letter_code
_entity_poly.pdbx_strand_id
1 'polypeptide(L)'
;IYTLSLHDALPILVIIQEMVFGNLNEKSGTGVLFTRNPSTGEDKIFGEVLLNAQGEDIVAGIRTPDDINLLKTTMPVIYDELVKTTKKLEKHNKDMQDIEFTIENSKLFILQTRNGKRTPEASLKIAMDMVEENILTKEEAILKVEPSSINKLLTGDFDEKSLKEAVFLTKGLAASSGVAVGRIMFDSKKVKIREKTILIREETSPEDLQGMALAQGIVTLKGGATSHGAVVARGMGKCCVTGCSEIKIDEIKRTMTVGEHVLKEGDFISVSGHTGEINYQDRKSVV
;
A
#
# COMPACT_ATOMS: atom_id res chain seq x y z
N ILE A 1 36.59 -4.45 -7.00
CA ILE A 1 36.81 -3.90 -5.64
C ILE A 1 36.27 -2.48 -5.67
N TYR A 2 35.08 -2.29 -5.09
CA TYR A 2 34.56 -0.93 -4.93
C TYR A 2 35.13 -0.37 -3.63
N THR A 3 35.96 0.62 -3.73
CA THR A 3 36.45 1.40 -2.60
C THR A 3 35.31 2.33 -2.17
N LEU A 4 34.61 1.97 -1.10
CA LEU A 4 33.74 2.89 -0.40
C LEU A 4 34.58 4.00 0.23
N SER A 5 34.32 5.24 -0.15
CA SER A 5 34.93 6.41 0.46
C SER A 5 34.53 6.44 1.96
N LEU A 6 35.51 6.57 2.83
CA LEU A 6 35.36 6.64 4.29
C LEU A 6 34.51 7.85 4.78
N HIS A 7 34.12 8.75 3.88
CA HIS A 7 33.29 9.93 4.23
C HIS A 7 31.80 9.68 4.17
N ASP A 8 31.33 8.57 3.53
CA ASP A 8 29.92 8.20 3.44
C ASP A 8 29.58 6.95 4.27
N ALA A 9 30.46 6.52 5.15
CA ALA A 9 30.23 5.38 6.03
C ALA A 9 29.29 5.77 7.17
N LEU A 10 27.98 5.73 6.91
CA LEU A 10 27.01 5.46 7.97
C LEU A 10 27.42 4.16 8.65
N PRO A 11 27.28 4.04 9.99
CA PRO A 11 27.59 2.80 10.68
C PRO A 11 26.76 1.67 10.07
N ILE A 12 27.40 0.74 9.37
CA ILE A 12 26.77 -0.46 8.84
C ILE A 12 26.56 -1.37 10.04
N LEU A 13 25.31 -1.48 10.49
CA LEU A 13 24.91 -2.46 11.48
C LEU A 13 24.51 -3.75 10.77
N VAL A 14 25.14 -4.86 11.14
CA VAL A 14 24.76 -6.19 10.68
C VAL A 14 24.12 -6.92 11.85
N ILE A 15 22.88 -7.38 11.64
CA ILE A 15 22.15 -8.20 12.62
C ILE A 15 22.30 -9.65 12.17
N ILE A 16 22.85 -10.49 13.04
CA ILE A 16 22.92 -11.94 12.84
C ILE A 16 21.86 -12.57 13.74
N GLN A 17 20.92 -13.29 13.14
CA GLN A 17 19.84 -13.97 13.87
C GLN A 17 19.62 -15.37 13.30
N GLU A 18 18.98 -16.23 14.09
CA GLU A 18 18.55 -17.54 13.63
C GLU A 18 17.57 -17.44 12.48
N MET A 19 17.75 -18.25 11.45
CA MET A 19 16.84 -18.29 10.32
C MET A 19 15.58 -19.07 10.68
N VAL A 20 14.41 -18.54 10.32
CA VAL A 20 13.10 -19.17 10.53
C VAL A 20 12.42 -19.42 9.19
N PHE A 21 11.64 -20.51 9.12
CA PHE A 21 11.11 -21.01 7.86
C PHE A 21 9.58 -20.97 7.83
N GLY A 22 9.03 -19.98 7.15
CA GLY A 22 7.59 -19.85 6.92
C GLY A 22 7.01 -20.89 5.96
N ASN A 23 7.87 -21.64 5.26
CA ASN A 23 7.52 -22.72 4.34
C ASN A 23 7.83 -24.13 4.89
N LEU A 24 8.00 -24.26 6.21
CA LEU A 24 8.37 -25.54 6.82
C LEU A 24 7.23 -26.58 6.71
N ASN A 25 5.99 -26.15 6.93
CA ASN A 25 4.79 -27.01 6.90
C ASN A 25 3.51 -26.14 6.85
N GLU A 26 2.34 -26.78 6.87
CA GLU A 26 1.04 -26.09 6.83
C GLU A 26 0.72 -25.25 8.09
N LYS A 27 1.48 -25.41 9.18
CA LYS A 27 1.40 -24.59 10.41
C LYS A 27 2.44 -23.47 10.41
N SER A 28 2.98 -23.17 9.23
CA SER A 28 3.98 -22.16 9.01
C SER A 28 3.47 -21.14 7.99
N GLY A 29 4.04 -19.95 8.01
CA GLY A 29 3.67 -18.88 7.10
C GLY A 29 4.53 -17.65 7.33
N THR A 30 4.34 -16.66 6.50
CA THR A 30 5.00 -15.35 6.62
C THR A 30 4.00 -14.25 6.37
N GLY A 31 4.26 -13.05 6.87
CA GLY A 31 3.34 -11.93 6.67
C GLY A 31 3.98 -10.58 6.95
N VAL A 32 3.27 -9.58 6.50
CA VAL A 32 3.57 -8.16 6.75
C VAL A 32 2.30 -7.50 7.25
N LEU A 33 2.41 -6.71 8.29
CA LEU A 33 1.27 -5.99 8.84
C LEU A 33 1.63 -4.59 9.33
N PHE A 34 0.63 -3.73 9.33
CA PHE A 34 0.64 -2.45 10.02
C PHE A 34 -0.16 -2.55 11.31
N THR A 35 0.29 -1.89 12.36
CA THR A 35 -0.42 -1.88 13.65
C THR A 35 -1.75 -1.13 13.58
N ARG A 36 -1.88 -0.21 12.60
CA ARG A 36 -3.11 0.52 12.24
C ARG A 36 -3.27 0.53 10.73
N ASN A 37 -4.48 0.79 10.25
CA ASN A 37 -4.70 0.90 8.81
C ASN A 37 -3.91 2.09 8.23
N PRO A 38 -2.95 1.86 7.31
CA PRO A 38 -2.06 2.90 6.79
C PRO A 38 -2.77 3.89 5.86
N SER A 39 -3.98 3.57 5.40
CA SER A 39 -4.79 4.43 4.53
C SER A 39 -5.78 5.28 5.31
N THR A 40 -6.45 4.71 6.31
CA THR A 40 -7.52 5.38 7.07
C THR A 40 -7.12 5.82 8.48
N GLY A 41 -6.07 5.24 9.05
CA GLY A 41 -5.65 5.47 10.42
C GLY A 41 -6.45 4.70 11.47
N GLU A 42 -7.42 3.86 11.09
CA GLU A 42 -8.19 3.05 12.03
C GLU A 42 -7.29 2.17 12.90
N ASP A 43 -7.60 2.11 14.21
CA ASP A 43 -6.91 1.25 15.17
C ASP A 43 -7.33 -0.23 15.00
N LYS A 44 -6.89 -0.79 13.88
CA LYS A 44 -7.02 -2.23 13.56
C LYS A 44 -5.78 -2.66 12.83
N ILE A 45 -5.25 -3.82 13.19
CA ILE A 45 -4.15 -4.40 12.41
C ILE A 45 -4.61 -4.56 10.95
N PHE A 46 -3.74 -4.15 10.05
CA PHE A 46 -3.97 -4.20 8.62
C PHE A 46 -2.77 -4.86 7.96
N GLY A 47 -2.96 -5.98 7.28
CA GLY A 47 -1.84 -6.70 6.71
C GLY A 47 -2.24 -7.94 5.97
N GLU A 48 -1.23 -8.67 5.57
CA GLU A 48 -1.32 -9.80 4.68
C GLU A 48 -0.50 -10.97 5.24
N VAL A 49 -0.97 -12.16 5.00
CA VAL A 49 -0.30 -13.41 5.39
C VAL A 49 -0.33 -14.40 4.24
N LEU A 50 0.73 -15.16 4.12
CA LEU A 50 0.83 -16.26 3.17
C LEU A 50 1.26 -17.51 3.91
N LEU A 51 0.38 -18.51 3.94
CA LEU A 51 0.68 -19.79 4.59
C LEU A 51 1.60 -20.62 3.72
N ASN A 52 2.48 -21.39 4.37
CA ASN A 52 3.48 -22.25 3.75
C ASN A 52 4.29 -21.49 2.67
N ALA A 53 4.89 -20.37 3.06
CA ALA A 53 5.62 -19.44 2.19
C ALA A 53 6.76 -18.71 2.91
N GLN A 54 7.70 -18.20 2.15
CA GLN A 54 8.77 -17.32 2.62
C GLN A 54 8.43 -15.85 2.34
N GLY A 55 9.13 -14.93 3.03
CA GLY A 55 8.90 -13.49 2.88
C GLY A 55 9.07 -12.99 1.45
N GLU A 56 9.97 -13.59 0.69
CA GLU A 56 10.20 -13.29 -0.72
C GLU A 56 8.96 -13.50 -1.58
N ASP A 57 8.14 -14.51 -1.27
CA ASP A 57 6.90 -14.82 -2.02
C ASP A 57 5.87 -13.67 -1.92
N ILE A 58 5.85 -12.94 -0.79
CA ILE A 58 4.98 -11.77 -0.60
C ILE A 58 5.59 -10.55 -1.28
N VAL A 59 6.86 -10.25 -1.02
CA VAL A 59 7.53 -9.02 -1.48
C VAL A 59 7.69 -9.02 -2.99
N ALA A 60 8.00 -10.17 -3.59
CA ALA A 60 8.14 -10.32 -5.03
C ALA A 60 6.77 -10.40 -5.76
N GLY A 61 5.65 -10.52 -5.02
CA GLY A 61 4.32 -10.59 -5.63
C GLY A 61 4.03 -11.88 -6.41
N ILE A 62 4.81 -12.94 -6.17
CA ILE A 62 4.69 -14.23 -6.88
C ILE A 62 3.35 -14.90 -6.59
N ARG A 63 2.87 -14.77 -5.35
CA ARG A 63 1.58 -15.29 -4.89
C ARG A 63 0.74 -14.15 -4.32
N THR A 64 -0.57 -14.20 -4.48
CA THR A 64 -1.49 -13.26 -3.84
C THR A 64 -1.65 -13.65 -2.39
N PRO A 65 -1.26 -12.79 -1.43
CA PRO A 65 -1.45 -13.08 -0.02
C PRO A 65 -2.91 -12.95 0.40
N ASP A 66 -3.25 -13.61 1.49
CA ASP A 66 -4.54 -13.50 2.15
C ASP A 66 -4.55 -12.34 3.17
N ASP A 67 -5.73 -11.86 3.51
CA ASP A 67 -5.90 -10.88 4.59
C ASP A 67 -5.45 -11.47 5.93
N ILE A 68 -4.77 -10.66 6.77
CA ILE A 68 -4.24 -11.07 8.07
C ILE A 68 -5.31 -11.68 9.00
N ASN A 69 -6.59 -11.30 8.81
CA ASN A 69 -7.71 -11.85 9.58
C ASN A 69 -7.97 -13.35 9.30
N LEU A 70 -7.40 -13.93 8.25
CA LEU A 70 -7.39 -15.38 8.02
C LEU A 70 -6.82 -16.11 9.25
N LEU A 71 -5.83 -15.54 9.91
CA LEU A 71 -5.23 -16.13 11.12
C LEU A 71 -6.21 -16.26 12.29
N LYS A 72 -7.29 -15.46 12.34
CA LYS A 72 -8.34 -15.61 13.39
C LYS A 72 -8.97 -16.98 13.36
N THR A 73 -9.11 -17.57 12.20
CA THR A 73 -9.77 -18.87 12.00
C THR A 73 -8.76 -20.01 11.91
N THR A 74 -7.62 -19.78 11.27
CA THR A 74 -6.61 -20.82 11.02
C THR A 74 -5.63 -20.99 12.17
N MET A 75 -5.22 -19.88 12.81
CA MET A 75 -4.21 -19.87 13.88
C MET A 75 -4.57 -18.82 14.96
N PRO A 76 -5.68 -18.97 15.71
CA PRO A 76 -6.19 -17.95 16.62
C PRO A 76 -5.19 -17.55 17.71
N VAL A 77 -4.41 -18.48 18.24
CA VAL A 77 -3.38 -18.22 19.26
C VAL A 77 -2.29 -17.26 18.71
N ILE A 78 -1.87 -17.50 17.48
CA ILE A 78 -0.87 -16.64 16.79
C ILE A 78 -1.46 -15.27 16.52
N TYR A 79 -2.74 -15.20 16.09
CA TYR A 79 -3.43 -13.94 15.88
C TYR A 79 -3.46 -13.08 17.14
N ASP A 80 -3.83 -13.68 18.28
CA ASP A 80 -3.87 -13.01 19.59
C ASP A 80 -2.48 -12.54 20.04
N GLU A 81 -1.45 -13.35 19.79
CA GLU A 81 -0.06 -12.98 20.08
C GLU A 81 0.40 -11.83 19.20
N LEU A 82 0.07 -11.82 17.90
CA LEU A 82 0.32 -10.70 16.97
C LEU A 82 -0.33 -9.42 17.50
N VAL A 83 -1.62 -9.45 17.83
CA VAL A 83 -2.34 -8.28 18.35
C VAL A 83 -1.69 -7.71 19.61
N LYS A 84 -1.30 -8.58 20.55
CA LYS A 84 -0.59 -8.13 21.77
C LYS A 84 0.77 -7.52 21.46
N THR A 85 1.51 -8.13 20.55
CA THR A 85 2.84 -7.68 20.16
C THR A 85 2.78 -6.35 19.42
N THR A 86 1.83 -6.18 18.49
CA THR A 86 1.62 -4.92 17.75
C THR A 86 1.35 -3.75 18.71
N LYS A 87 0.44 -3.92 19.67
CA LYS A 87 0.14 -2.88 20.67
C LYS A 87 1.33 -2.54 21.54
N LYS A 88 2.15 -3.53 21.92
CA LYS A 88 3.37 -3.31 22.70
C LYS A 88 4.41 -2.52 21.90
N LEU A 89 4.62 -2.86 20.63
CA LEU A 89 5.57 -2.19 19.74
C LEU A 89 5.12 -0.76 19.43
N GLU A 90 3.84 -0.55 19.14
CA GLU A 90 3.27 0.77 18.89
C GLU A 90 3.45 1.71 20.09
N LYS A 91 3.15 1.24 21.29
CA LYS A 91 3.36 2.01 22.53
C LYS A 91 4.83 2.31 22.80
N HIS A 92 5.73 1.34 22.55
CA HIS A 92 7.17 1.52 22.76
C HIS A 92 7.76 2.54 21.79
N ASN A 93 7.42 2.44 20.51
CA ASN A 93 7.94 3.33 19.47
C ASN A 93 7.17 4.65 19.37
N LYS A 94 6.07 4.80 20.11
CA LYS A 94 5.18 5.96 20.04
C LYS A 94 4.75 6.29 18.60
N ASP A 95 4.55 5.28 17.77
CA ASP A 95 4.16 5.43 16.39
C ASP A 95 3.60 4.12 15.80
N MET A 96 2.76 4.25 14.76
CA MET A 96 2.32 3.13 13.96
C MET A 96 3.51 2.38 13.37
N GLN A 97 3.50 1.06 13.50
CA GLN A 97 4.58 0.20 13.04
C GLN A 97 4.18 -0.62 11.82
N ASP A 98 5.14 -0.82 10.94
CA ASP A 98 5.18 -1.79 9.85
C ASP A 98 6.04 -2.95 10.31
N ILE A 99 5.46 -4.15 10.35
CA ILE A 99 6.05 -5.32 11.01
C ILE A 99 6.11 -6.48 10.01
N GLU A 100 7.30 -7.04 9.87
CA GLU A 100 7.51 -8.29 9.16
C GLU A 100 7.59 -9.43 10.16
N PHE A 101 6.85 -10.51 9.92
CA PHE A 101 6.82 -11.66 10.81
C PHE A 101 6.82 -12.98 10.05
N THR A 102 7.28 -14.03 10.73
CA THR A 102 7.20 -15.41 10.24
C THR A 102 6.59 -16.29 11.33
N ILE A 103 5.79 -17.23 10.91
CA ILE A 103 5.25 -18.30 11.75
C ILE A 103 5.98 -19.56 11.34
N GLU A 104 6.68 -20.20 12.26
CA GLU A 104 7.30 -21.50 12.05
C GLU A 104 6.69 -22.52 13.01
N ASN A 105 6.02 -23.51 12.46
CA ASN A 105 5.40 -24.60 13.23
C ASN A 105 4.56 -24.09 14.42
N SER A 106 3.64 -23.17 14.16
CA SER A 106 2.77 -22.50 15.15
C SER A 106 3.50 -21.66 16.21
N LYS A 107 4.69 -21.17 15.92
CA LYS A 107 5.43 -20.23 16.76
C LYS A 107 5.66 -18.92 15.99
N LEU A 108 5.36 -17.80 16.63
CA LEU A 108 5.51 -16.47 16.05
C LEU A 108 6.95 -15.96 16.22
N PHE A 109 7.48 -15.35 15.15
CA PHE A 109 8.76 -14.64 15.14
C PHE A 109 8.58 -13.29 14.47
N ILE A 110 8.95 -12.23 15.17
CA ILE A 110 9.02 -10.88 14.61
C ILE A 110 10.39 -10.70 13.97
N LEU A 111 10.41 -10.41 12.68
CA LEU A 111 11.67 -10.29 11.93
C LEU A 111 12.16 -8.84 11.89
N GLN A 112 11.25 -7.91 11.64
CA GLN A 112 11.57 -6.49 11.52
C GLN A 112 10.39 -5.65 11.98
N THR A 113 10.70 -4.47 12.53
CA THR A 113 9.74 -3.40 12.81
C THR A 113 10.32 -2.07 12.37
N ARG A 114 9.47 -1.22 11.79
CA ARG A 114 9.81 0.14 11.37
C ARG A 114 8.58 1.04 11.46
N ASN A 115 8.79 2.36 11.47
CA ASN A 115 7.67 3.30 11.43
C ASN A 115 6.91 3.12 10.11
N GLY A 116 5.60 2.91 10.21
CA GLY A 116 4.74 2.62 9.07
C GLY A 116 4.56 3.85 8.16
N LYS A 117 4.78 3.66 6.86
CA LYS A 117 4.40 4.65 5.85
C LYS A 117 2.88 4.68 5.73
N ARG A 118 2.32 5.88 5.65
CA ARG A 118 0.87 6.12 5.72
C ARG A 118 0.46 7.34 4.91
N THR A 119 -0.83 7.44 4.64
CA THR A 119 -1.40 8.62 3.99
C THR A 119 -1.40 9.82 4.94
N PRO A 120 -1.52 11.05 4.41
CA PRO A 120 -1.70 12.25 5.22
C PRO A 120 -2.89 12.16 6.18
N GLU A 121 -4.03 11.63 5.72
CA GLU A 121 -5.25 11.42 6.51
C GLU A 121 -5.00 10.47 7.67
N ALA A 122 -4.42 9.30 7.37
CA ALA A 122 -4.06 8.32 8.39
C ALA A 122 -3.05 8.92 9.39
N SER A 123 -2.08 9.72 8.92
CA SER A 123 -1.09 10.37 9.80
C SER A 123 -1.76 11.29 10.82
N LEU A 124 -2.70 12.13 10.36
CA LEU A 124 -3.43 13.04 11.25
C LEU A 124 -4.31 12.27 12.24
N LYS A 125 -5.09 11.31 11.75
CA LYS A 125 -5.96 10.50 12.60
C LYS A 125 -5.16 9.72 13.65
N ILE A 126 -4.09 9.04 13.26
CA ILE A 126 -3.23 8.28 14.18
C ILE A 126 -2.62 9.19 15.25
N ALA A 127 -2.14 10.37 14.87
CA ALA A 127 -1.58 11.33 15.82
C ALA A 127 -2.64 11.77 16.85
N MET A 128 -3.87 12.04 16.43
CA MET A 128 -4.99 12.39 17.32
C MET A 128 -5.37 11.23 18.23
N ASP A 129 -5.59 10.04 17.69
CA ASP A 129 -5.95 8.86 18.46
C ASP A 129 -4.90 8.52 19.52
N MET A 130 -3.60 8.61 19.18
CA MET A 130 -2.50 8.37 20.12
C MET A 130 -2.43 9.40 21.26
N VAL A 131 -2.89 10.63 21.06
CA VAL A 131 -3.05 11.60 22.14
C VAL A 131 -4.22 11.19 23.06
N GLU A 132 -5.34 10.78 22.50
CA GLU A 132 -6.50 10.31 23.28
C GLU A 132 -6.17 9.04 24.08
N GLU A 133 -5.36 8.15 23.52
CA GLU A 133 -4.84 6.94 24.16
C GLU A 133 -3.73 7.21 25.19
N ASN A 134 -3.30 8.46 25.39
CA ASN A 134 -2.19 8.84 26.26
C ASN A 134 -0.84 8.18 25.89
N ILE A 135 -0.63 7.90 24.61
CA ILE A 135 0.65 7.43 24.07
C ILE A 135 1.54 8.62 23.71
N LEU A 136 0.95 9.69 23.19
CA LEU A 136 1.62 10.95 22.81
C LEU A 136 1.10 12.13 23.60
N THR A 137 1.96 13.14 23.82
CA THR A 137 1.49 14.49 24.16
C THR A 137 1.00 15.21 22.90
N LYS A 138 0.27 16.32 23.06
CA LYS A 138 -0.17 17.13 21.92
C LYS A 138 1.00 17.66 21.09
N GLU A 139 2.06 18.06 21.76
CA GLU A 139 3.29 18.59 21.16
C GLU A 139 3.99 17.50 20.34
N GLU A 140 4.11 16.29 20.90
CA GLU A 140 4.69 15.14 20.19
C GLU A 140 3.85 14.77 18.95
N ALA A 141 2.53 14.82 19.04
CA ALA A 141 1.63 14.52 17.94
C ALA A 141 1.77 15.54 16.79
N ILE A 142 1.88 16.83 17.09
CA ILE A 142 2.08 17.88 16.08
C ILE A 142 3.38 17.65 15.31
N LEU A 143 4.45 17.25 15.99
CA LEU A 143 5.75 16.97 15.35
C LEU A 143 5.74 15.73 14.43
N LYS A 144 4.74 14.86 14.58
CA LYS A 144 4.59 13.66 13.72
C LYS A 144 3.82 13.90 12.43
N VAL A 145 3.12 15.03 12.30
CA VAL A 145 2.35 15.39 11.11
C VAL A 145 3.15 16.37 10.27
N GLU A 146 3.47 15.97 9.03
CA GLU A 146 4.16 16.85 8.10
C GLU A 146 3.24 18.00 7.66
N PRO A 147 3.66 19.28 7.77
CA PRO A 147 2.84 20.44 7.37
C PRO A 147 2.39 20.38 5.90
N SER A 148 3.22 19.84 5.01
CA SER A 148 2.91 19.66 3.59
C SER A 148 1.74 18.70 3.34
N SER A 149 1.49 17.78 4.24
CA SER A 149 0.39 16.80 4.14
C SER A 149 -0.97 17.42 4.41
N ILE A 150 -1.05 18.50 5.20
CA ILE A 150 -2.30 19.20 5.50
C ILE A 150 -2.91 19.80 4.23
N ASN A 151 -2.10 20.37 3.36
CA ASN A 151 -2.59 20.93 2.10
C ASN A 151 -3.21 19.84 1.17
N LYS A 152 -2.73 18.60 1.28
CA LYS A 152 -3.28 17.47 0.50
C LYS A 152 -4.63 17.00 1.03
N LEU A 153 -4.88 17.17 2.34
CA LEU A 153 -6.17 16.84 2.96
C LEU A 153 -7.30 17.78 2.55
N LEU A 154 -6.94 18.99 2.07
CA LEU A 154 -7.91 19.97 1.57
C LEU A 154 -8.30 19.74 0.12
N THR A 155 -7.72 18.75 -0.57
CA THR A 155 -8.07 18.40 -1.96
C THR A 155 -9.19 17.37 -1.99
N GLY A 156 -10.27 17.74 -2.65
CA GLY A 156 -11.61 17.15 -2.65
C GLY A 156 -11.77 15.67 -3.01
N ASP A 157 -12.99 15.24 -2.89
CA ASP A 157 -13.50 13.93 -3.32
C ASP A 157 -14.20 14.07 -4.69
N PHE A 158 -14.61 12.96 -5.30
CA PHE A 158 -15.41 13.02 -6.55
C PHE A 158 -16.77 13.66 -6.30
N ASP A 159 -17.21 14.48 -7.25
CA ASP A 159 -18.59 14.99 -7.26
C ASP A 159 -19.58 13.83 -7.39
N GLU A 160 -20.60 13.81 -6.52
CA GLU A 160 -21.62 12.75 -6.48
C GLU A 160 -22.37 12.56 -7.81
N LYS A 161 -22.57 13.65 -8.59
CA LYS A 161 -23.23 13.56 -9.89
C LYS A 161 -22.34 12.85 -10.91
N SER A 162 -21.05 13.19 -10.91
CA SER A 162 -20.06 12.57 -11.79
C SER A 162 -19.90 11.07 -11.54
N LEU A 163 -19.99 10.66 -10.27
CA LEU A 163 -19.97 9.24 -9.91
C LEU A 163 -21.20 8.47 -10.40
N LYS A 164 -22.38 9.09 -10.39
CA LYS A 164 -23.63 8.44 -10.86
C LYS A 164 -23.66 8.23 -12.38
N GLU A 165 -22.92 9.05 -13.13
CA GLU A 165 -22.80 8.96 -14.59
C GLU A 165 -21.65 8.06 -15.05
N ALA A 166 -20.75 7.71 -14.15
CA ALA A 166 -19.59 6.90 -14.47
C ALA A 166 -19.94 5.41 -14.60
N VAL A 167 -19.32 4.73 -15.55
CA VAL A 167 -19.47 3.28 -15.72
C VAL A 167 -18.48 2.59 -14.82
N PHE A 168 -18.98 1.83 -13.84
CA PHE A 168 -18.16 0.99 -12.99
C PHE A 168 -17.45 -0.09 -13.82
N LEU A 169 -16.13 -0.19 -13.69
CA LEU A 169 -15.32 -1.17 -14.39
C LEU A 169 -14.95 -2.35 -13.48
N THR A 170 -14.28 -2.04 -12.37
CA THR A 170 -13.80 -3.05 -11.43
C THR A 170 -13.42 -2.41 -10.09
N LYS A 171 -13.09 -3.27 -9.13
CA LYS A 171 -12.65 -2.88 -7.81
C LYS A 171 -11.40 -3.66 -7.41
N GLY A 172 -10.38 -2.93 -6.96
CA GLY A 172 -9.19 -3.49 -6.34
C GLY A 172 -9.10 -3.14 -4.86
N LEU A 173 -7.94 -3.39 -4.29
CA LEU A 173 -7.63 -3.01 -2.92
C LEU A 173 -7.27 -1.52 -2.86
N ALA A 174 -7.95 -0.76 -2.02
CA ALA A 174 -7.64 0.64 -1.69
C ALA A 174 -6.30 0.72 -0.95
N ALA A 175 -5.21 0.94 -1.69
CA ALA A 175 -3.86 0.87 -1.16
C ALA A 175 -3.31 2.23 -0.71
N SER A 176 -3.76 3.31 -1.32
CA SER A 176 -3.45 4.69 -0.92
C SER A 176 -4.64 5.59 -1.25
N SER A 177 -5.11 6.32 -0.24
CA SER A 177 -6.28 7.20 -0.32
C SER A 177 -6.13 8.32 -1.36
N GLY A 178 -7.25 8.96 -1.65
CA GLY A 178 -7.37 10.04 -2.62
C GLY A 178 -8.12 9.60 -3.85
N VAL A 179 -8.34 10.55 -4.75
CA VAL A 179 -9.01 10.33 -6.03
C VAL A 179 -8.13 10.79 -7.17
N ALA A 180 -8.19 10.10 -8.27
CA ALA A 180 -7.42 10.44 -9.45
C ALA A 180 -8.25 10.26 -10.72
N VAL A 181 -8.11 11.20 -11.66
CA VAL A 181 -8.68 11.08 -12.99
C VAL A 181 -7.60 11.39 -14.01
N GLY A 182 -7.54 10.58 -15.03
CA GLY A 182 -6.53 10.77 -16.07
C GLY A 182 -6.64 9.75 -17.19
N ARG A 183 -5.76 9.93 -18.15
CA ARG A 183 -5.62 9.03 -19.29
C ARG A 183 -4.88 7.76 -18.88
N ILE A 184 -5.35 6.63 -19.33
CA ILE A 184 -4.66 5.35 -19.20
C ILE A 184 -3.26 5.45 -19.81
N MET A 185 -2.25 5.02 -19.06
CA MET A 185 -0.87 4.90 -19.49
C MET A 185 -0.28 3.57 -18.99
N PHE A 186 0.28 2.77 -19.89
CA PHE A 186 0.90 1.49 -19.52
C PHE A 186 2.42 1.57 -19.38
N ASP A 187 3.03 2.64 -19.87
CA ASP A 187 4.48 2.83 -19.88
C ASP A 187 4.86 4.01 -18.96
N SER A 188 5.52 3.72 -17.85
CA SER A 188 5.93 4.71 -16.86
C SER A 188 6.87 5.79 -17.44
N LYS A 189 7.69 5.44 -18.46
CA LYS A 189 8.61 6.37 -19.12
C LYS A 189 7.91 7.40 -20.00
N LYS A 190 6.64 7.18 -20.35
CA LYS A 190 5.84 8.08 -21.18
C LYS A 190 4.96 9.03 -20.40
N VAL A 191 4.88 8.87 -19.08
CA VAL A 191 4.13 9.78 -18.20
C VAL A 191 4.80 11.16 -18.19
N LYS A 192 4.03 12.22 -18.42
CA LYS A 192 4.54 13.60 -18.51
C LYS A 192 3.91 14.51 -17.46
N ILE A 193 4.68 15.49 -16.97
CA ILE A 193 4.32 16.41 -15.88
C ILE A 193 2.98 17.14 -16.09
N ARG A 194 2.63 17.46 -17.33
CA ARG A 194 1.43 18.29 -17.65
C ARG A 194 0.23 17.47 -18.12
N GLU A 195 0.36 16.16 -18.19
CA GLU A 195 -0.71 15.27 -18.63
C GLU A 195 -1.32 14.58 -17.40
N LYS A 196 -2.63 14.66 -17.25
CA LYS A 196 -3.34 13.89 -16.22
C LYS A 196 -3.37 12.43 -16.66
N THR A 197 -2.52 11.60 -16.07
CA THR A 197 -2.40 10.19 -16.41
C THR A 197 -2.64 9.28 -15.20
N ILE A 198 -3.23 8.13 -15.46
CA ILE A 198 -3.30 7.00 -14.54
C ILE A 198 -2.34 5.94 -15.06
N LEU A 199 -1.31 5.65 -14.27
CA LEU A 199 -0.35 4.60 -14.60
C LEU A 199 -0.93 3.24 -14.22
N ILE A 200 -1.08 2.35 -15.21
CA ILE A 200 -1.58 0.98 -15.01
C ILE A 200 -0.45 0.01 -15.34
N ARG A 201 -0.09 -0.85 -14.36
CA ARG A 201 0.95 -1.85 -14.52
C ARG A 201 0.48 -3.20 -13.99
N GLU A 202 1.06 -4.29 -14.47
CA GLU A 202 0.86 -5.58 -13.79
C GLU A 202 1.37 -5.52 -12.35
N GLU A 203 2.59 -5.05 -12.19
CA GLU A 203 3.26 -4.71 -10.93
C GLU A 203 4.20 -3.55 -11.17
N THR A 204 4.59 -2.84 -10.13
CA THR A 204 5.55 -1.74 -10.24
C THR A 204 6.93 -2.14 -9.74
N SER A 205 7.94 -1.61 -10.40
CA SER A 205 9.35 -1.79 -10.05
C SER A 205 10.01 -0.45 -9.66
N PRO A 206 11.23 -0.46 -9.12
CA PRO A 206 11.98 0.77 -8.86
C PRO A 206 12.19 1.64 -10.10
N GLU A 207 12.18 1.06 -11.30
CA GLU A 207 12.30 1.80 -12.56
C GLU A 207 11.07 2.65 -12.88
N ASP A 208 9.92 2.32 -12.31
CA ASP A 208 8.66 3.03 -12.52
C ASP A 208 8.54 4.29 -11.64
N LEU A 209 9.44 4.51 -10.67
CA LEU A 209 9.37 5.59 -9.67
C LEU A 209 9.12 6.97 -10.27
N GLN A 210 9.83 7.31 -11.36
CA GLN A 210 9.65 8.61 -12.02
C GLN A 210 8.25 8.75 -12.61
N GLY A 211 7.74 7.73 -13.30
CA GLY A 211 6.40 7.72 -13.86
C GLY A 211 5.32 7.76 -12.78
N MET A 212 5.53 7.01 -11.68
CA MET A 212 4.62 7.04 -10.52
C MET A 212 4.54 8.43 -9.88
N ALA A 213 5.66 9.12 -9.75
CA ALA A 213 5.71 10.48 -9.20
C ALA A 213 4.94 11.49 -10.07
N LEU A 214 4.97 11.33 -11.39
CA LEU A 214 4.31 12.22 -12.35
C LEU A 214 2.82 11.90 -12.56
N ALA A 215 2.42 10.64 -12.40
CA ALA A 215 1.04 10.19 -12.55
C ALA A 215 0.11 10.82 -11.49
N GLN A 216 -1.17 10.96 -11.84
CA GLN A 216 -2.21 11.38 -10.89
C GLN A 216 -2.61 10.21 -9.96
N GLY A 217 -2.63 9.00 -10.49
CA GLY A 217 -2.95 7.78 -9.76
C GLY A 217 -2.25 6.57 -10.34
N ILE A 218 -2.23 5.50 -9.56
CA ILE A 218 -1.53 4.27 -9.88
C ILE A 218 -2.49 3.10 -9.68
N VAL A 219 -2.53 2.21 -10.66
CA VAL A 219 -3.31 0.96 -10.60
C VAL A 219 -2.37 -0.20 -10.88
N THR A 220 -2.40 -1.24 -10.04
CA THR A 220 -1.67 -2.47 -10.32
C THR A 220 -2.60 -3.68 -10.34
N LEU A 221 -2.33 -4.62 -11.24
CA LEU A 221 -3.12 -5.83 -11.40
C LEU A 221 -2.79 -6.84 -10.31
N LYS A 222 -1.53 -6.88 -9.90
CA LYS A 222 -0.99 -7.76 -8.87
C LYS A 222 -0.51 -6.96 -7.66
N GLY A 223 -0.28 -7.67 -6.57
CA GLY A 223 0.22 -7.11 -5.32
C GLY A 223 -0.90 -6.66 -4.40
N GLY A 224 -0.55 -6.56 -3.13
CA GLY A 224 -1.43 -6.13 -2.05
C GLY A 224 -1.08 -4.75 -1.50
N ALA A 225 -1.62 -4.42 -0.33
CA ALA A 225 -1.40 -3.14 0.35
C ALA A 225 0.05 -2.91 0.79
N THR A 226 0.84 -3.96 0.87
CA THR A 226 2.27 -3.93 1.26
C THR A 226 3.22 -4.01 0.07
N SER A 227 2.69 -4.16 -1.16
CA SER A 227 3.49 -4.22 -2.38
C SER A 227 4.30 -2.93 -2.59
N HIS A 228 5.38 -3.02 -3.38
CA HIS A 228 6.24 -1.88 -3.72
C HIS A 228 5.43 -0.68 -4.21
N GLY A 229 4.50 -0.89 -5.15
CA GLY A 229 3.64 0.17 -5.69
C GLY A 229 2.79 0.86 -4.64
N ALA A 230 2.18 0.08 -3.75
CA ALA A 230 1.35 0.61 -2.67
C ALA A 230 2.16 1.45 -1.67
N VAL A 231 3.32 0.95 -1.25
CA VAL A 231 4.19 1.65 -0.29
C VAL A 231 4.74 2.95 -0.86
N VAL A 232 5.20 2.91 -2.12
CA VAL A 232 5.72 4.08 -2.82
C VAL A 232 4.63 5.12 -3.05
N ALA A 233 3.45 4.70 -3.54
CA ALA A 233 2.31 5.58 -3.78
C ALA A 233 1.90 6.32 -2.49
N ARG A 234 1.80 5.62 -1.36
CA ARG A 234 1.53 6.24 -0.06
C ARG A 234 2.61 7.25 0.32
N GLY A 235 3.87 6.88 0.18
CA GLY A 235 4.99 7.80 0.45
C GLY A 235 4.97 9.07 -0.40
N MET A 236 4.41 9.00 -1.61
CA MET A 236 4.23 10.13 -2.53
C MET A 236 2.89 10.87 -2.35
N GLY A 237 1.98 10.37 -1.51
CA GLY A 237 0.60 10.88 -1.39
C GLY A 237 -0.18 10.77 -2.69
N LYS A 238 0.02 9.70 -3.45
CA LYS A 238 -0.67 9.41 -4.71
C LYS A 238 -1.78 8.40 -4.49
N CYS A 239 -2.94 8.64 -5.11
CA CYS A 239 -4.01 7.65 -5.18
C CYS A 239 -3.49 6.33 -5.76
N CYS A 240 -3.77 5.21 -5.08
CA CYS A 240 -3.32 3.90 -5.55
C CYS A 240 -4.36 2.81 -5.24
N VAL A 241 -4.63 2.01 -6.26
CA VAL A 241 -5.45 0.80 -6.17
C VAL A 241 -4.62 -0.38 -6.68
N THR A 242 -4.56 -1.46 -5.90
CA THR A 242 -3.75 -2.64 -6.20
C THR A 242 -4.60 -3.91 -6.28
N GLY A 243 -4.05 -4.98 -6.85
CA GLY A 243 -4.74 -6.26 -6.90
C GLY A 243 -5.97 -6.28 -7.82
N CYS A 244 -5.98 -5.46 -8.87
CA CYS A 244 -7.07 -5.41 -9.85
C CYS A 244 -6.97 -6.58 -10.84
N SER A 245 -7.13 -7.81 -10.36
CA SER A 245 -6.91 -9.04 -11.12
C SER A 245 -7.88 -9.26 -12.29
N GLU A 246 -9.01 -8.55 -12.30
CA GLU A 246 -9.97 -8.60 -13.41
C GLU A 246 -9.50 -7.83 -14.64
N ILE A 247 -8.54 -6.90 -14.47
CA ILE A 247 -7.93 -6.17 -15.58
C ILE A 247 -6.95 -7.07 -16.32
N LYS A 248 -7.06 -7.10 -17.64
CA LYS A 248 -6.09 -7.75 -18.53
C LYS A 248 -5.47 -6.70 -19.45
N ILE A 249 -4.15 -6.60 -19.45
CA ILE A 249 -3.40 -5.67 -20.31
C ILE A 249 -2.88 -6.42 -21.54
N ASP A 250 -3.09 -5.86 -22.73
CA ASP A 250 -2.41 -6.25 -23.96
C ASP A 250 -1.40 -5.12 -24.29
N GLU A 251 -0.15 -5.35 -23.96
CA GLU A 251 0.92 -4.37 -24.15
C GLU A 251 1.19 -4.06 -25.63
N ILE A 252 0.96 -5.05 -26.53
CA ILE A 252 1.19 -4.87 -27.98
C ILE A 252 0.10 -3.97 -28.57
N LYS A 253 -1.15 -4.24 -28.25
CA LYS A 253 -2.30 -3.43 -28.70
C LYS A 253 -2.49 -2.16 -27.89
N ARG A 254 -1.80 -2.05 -26.75
CA ARG A 254 -1.94 -0.95 -25.78
C ARG A 254 -3.40 -0.76 -25.35
N THR A 255 -3.99 -1.88 -24.92
CA THR A 255 -5.38 -1.93 -24.45
C THR A 255 -5.45 -2.64 -23.11
N MET A 256 -6.47 -2.27 -22.34
CA MET A 256 -6.89 -3.04 -21.17
C MET A 256 -8.31 -3.56 -21.39
N THR A 257 -8.58 -4.76 -20.89
CA THR A 257 -9.91 -5.38 -20.93
C THR A 257 -10.38 -5.66 -19.52
N VAL A 258 -11.62 -5.28 -19.20
CA VAL A 258 -12.29 -5.55 -17.93
C VAL A 258 -13.72 -5.99 -18.23
N GLY A 259 -14.03 -7.28 -17.99
CA GLY A 259 -15.30 -7.85 -18.41
C GLY A 259 -15.51 -7.70 -19.92
N GLU A 260 -16.58 -6.99 -20.30
CA GLU A 260 -16.90 -6.71 -21.71
C GLU A 260 -16.28 -5.37 -22.23
N HIS A 261 -15.69 -4.59 -21.36
CA HIS A 261 -15.13 -3.28 -21.70
C HIS A 261 -13.68 -3.42 -22.19
N VAL A 262 -13.41 -2.82 -23.35
CA VAL A 262 -12.06 -2.71 -23.92
C VAL A 262 -11.70 -1.23 -24.02
N LEU A 263 -10.69 -0.81 -23.25
CA LEU A 263 -10.19 0.57 -23.22
C LEU A 263 -8.79 0.63 -23.81
N LYS A 264 -8.48 1.73 -24.46
CA LYS A 264 -7.18 1.97 -25.08
C LYS A 264 -6.33 2.91 -24.23
N GLU A 265 -5.03 2.85 -24.42
CA GLU A 265 -4.15 3.87 -23.89
C GLU A 265 -4.61 5.25 -24.37
N GLY A 266 -4.74 6.19 -23.42
CA GLY A 266 -5.25 7.52 -23.68
C GLY A 266 -6.74 7.72 -23.35
N ASP A 267 -7.53 6.66 -23.13
CA ASP A 267 -8.89 6.76 -22.63
C ASP A 267 -8.90 7.25 -21.19
N PHE A 268 -9.96 7.94 -20.77
CA PHE A 268 -10.06 8.47 -19.42
C PHE A 268 -10.69 7.48 -18.45
N ILE A 269 -10.08 7.35 -17.29
CA ILE A 269 -10.63 6.62 -16.15
C ILE A 269 -10.54 7.47 -14.89
N SER A 270 -11.39 7.16 -13.93
CA SER A 270 -11.30 7.65 -12.57
C SER A 270 -11.00 6.51 -11.60
N VAL A 271 -10.21 6.80 -10.58
CA VAL A 271 -9.73 5.84 -9.60
C VAL A 271 -9.94 6.40 -8.21
N SER A 272 -10.65 5.66 -7.36
CA SER A 272 -10.83 5.99 -5.95
C SER A 272 -9.91 5.14 -5.08
N GLY A 273 -8.91 5.74 -4.49
CA GLY A 273 -8.07 5.12 -3.47
C GLY A 273 -8.77 5.00 -2.11
N HIS A 274 -9.98 5.56 -1.95
CA HIS A 274 -10.81 5.39 -0.75
C HIS A 274 -11.60 4.09 -0.81
N THR A 275 -12.24 3.82 -1.96
CA THR A 275 -13.12 2.66 -2.16
C THR A 275 -12.47 1.50 -2.91
N GLY A 276 -11.38 1.77 -3.63
CA GLY A 276 -10.73 0.82 -4.54
C GLY A 276 -11.41 0.72 -5.91
N GLU A 277 -12.39 1.57 -6.20
CA GLU A 277 -13.18 1.53 -7.43
C GLU A 277 -12.47 2.21 -8.58
N ILE A 278 -12.62 1.61 -9.76
CA ILE A 278 -12.15 2.13 -11.05
C ILE A 278 -13.35 2.26 -11.95
N ASN A 279 -13.54 3.46 -12.49
CA ASN A 279 -14.67 3.77 -13.35
C ASN A 279 -14.19 4.35 -14.68
N TYR A 280 -14.93 4.06 -15.76
CA TYR A 280 -14.77 4.70 -17.05
C TYR A 280 -15.60 5.98 -17.13
N GLN A 281 -15.00 7.03 -17.64
CA GLN A 281 -15.69 8.27 -17.89
C GLN A 281 -15.40 8.76 -19.31
N ASP A 282 -16.45 8.95 -20.10
CA ASP A 282 -16.30 9.44 -21.48
C ASP A 282 -15.96 10.94 -21.54
N ARG A 283 -16.01 11.70 -20.43
CA ARG A 283 -15.76 13.15 -20.39
C ARG A 283 -15.17 13.69 -19.09
N LYS A 284 -14.49 14.82 -19.28
CA LYS A 284 -13.77 15.73 -18.38
C LYS A 284 -14.60 16.30 -17.22
N SER A 285 -15.06 15.55 -16.28
CA SER A 285 -15.67 16.13 -15.09
C SER A 285 -14.94 15.69 -13.83
N VAL A 286 -13.99 16.50 -13.43
CA VAL A 286 -13.43 16.52 -12.09
C VAL A 286 -13.34 17.97 -11.65
N VAL A 287 -13.93 18.24 -10.54
CA VAL A 287 -13.74 19.48 -9.78
C VAL A 287 -12.55 19.31 -8.87
#